data_aa0d1e5f849a6c379d02eebf683b75c5
#
_entry.id   aa0d1e5f849a6c379d02eebf683b75c5
#
_cell.length_a   1.000
_cell.length_b   1.000
_cell.length_c   1.000
_cell.angle_alpha   90.00
_cell.angle_beta   90.00
_cell.angle_gamma   90.00
#
_symmetry.space_group_name_H-M   'P 1'
#
loop_
_entity.id
_entity.type
_entity.pdbx_description
1 polymer ?
#
loop_
_entity_poly.entity_id
_entity_poly.type
_entity_poly.pdbx_seq_one_letter_code
_entity_poly.pdbx_strand_id
1 'polypeptide(L)'
;SKMLFGKTYCFYESKSSSRLVCAFTVSNASIFTNRLPNARKKKVGKEVPHAKQDLIYPAVLIGRLGIDVKYQRLHVGSELIDFIKAWFTESENKTGCRYLVVDAYNCDTPITFYQKNGFDFVFSTEVQEKVYRNLDSDASLKTRLMFFDLIRIS
;
A
#
# COMPACT_ATOMS: atom_id res chain seq x y z
N SER A 1 -6.09 11.21 -15.06
CA SER A 1 -4.74 11.18 -15.67
C SER A 1 -4.84 10.73 -17.12
N LYS A 2 -4.44 11.58 -18.06
CA LYS A 2 -4.42 11.25 -19.50
C LYS A 2 -3.44 10.12 -19.85
N MET A 3 -2.49 9.83 -18.96
CA MET A 3 -1.43 8.81 -19.18
C MET A 3 -1.80 7.43 -18.64
N LEU A 4 -2.92 7.28 -17.97
CA LEU A 4 -3.43 6.01 -17.41
C LEU A 4 -2.48 5.25 -16.46
N PHE A 5 -1.49 5.93 -15.87
CA PHE A 5 -0.57 5.34 -14.88
C PHE A 5 -1.13 5.24 -13.47
N GLY A 6 -2.33 5.74 -13.25
CA GLY A 6 -3.02 5.69 -11.96
C GLY A 6 -4.28 6.52 -11.98
N LYS A 7 -5.11 6.35 -10.97
CA LYS A 7 -6.35 7.07 -10.79
C LYS A 7 -6.39 7.75 -9.42
N THR A 8 -6.67 9.04 -9.40
CA THR A 8 -6.78 9.83 -8.18
C THR A 8 -8.25 10.01 -7.80
N TYR A 9 -8.53 9.79 -6.54
CA TYR A 9 -9.83 9.99 -5.91
C TYR A 9 -9.72 11.09 -4.87
N CYS A 10 -10.71 11.99 -4.86
CA CYS A 10 -10.75 13.15 -3.98
C CYS A 10 -12.03 13.14 -3.18
N PHE A 11 -11.95 13.46 -1.90
CA PHE A 11 -13.08 13.61 -1.00
C PHE A 11 -13.23 15.05 -0.57
N TYR A 12 -14.43 15.54 -0.64
CA TYR A 12 -14.77 16.93 -0.33
C TYR A 12 -15.75 16.99 0.84
N GLU A 13 -15.80 18.13 1.53
CA GLU A 13 -16.83 18.37 2.55
C GLU A 13 -18.22 18.28 1.93
N SER A 14 -19.14 17.61 2.62
CA SER A 14 -20.54 17.49 2.17
C SER A 14 -21.28 18.82 2.06
N LYS A 15 -20.89 19.81 2.86
CA LYS A 15 -21.48 21.17 2.89
C LYS A 15 -20.81 22.15 1.93
N SER A 16 -19.64 21.81 1.41
CA SER A 16 -18.85 22.65 0.51
C SER A 16 -18.05 21.80 -0.45
N SER A 17 -18.58 21.59 -1.65
CA SER A 17 -17.93 20.79 -2.71
C SER A 17 -16.58 21.35 -3.20
N SER A 18 -16.21 22.56 -2.77
CA SER A 18 -14.93 23.19 -3.11
C SER A 18 -13.81 22.87 -2.11
N ARG A 19 -14.14 22.31 -0.92
CA ARG A 19 -13.16 22.06 0.12
C ARG A 19 -12.71 20.61 0.13
N LEU A 20 -11.50 20.39 -0.32
CA LEU A 20 -10.86 19.08 -0.31
C LEU A 20 -10.53 18.67 1.13
N VAL A 21 -10.93 17.48 1.52
CA VAL A 21 -10.61 16.85 2.81
C VAL A 21 -9.40 15.94 2.69
N CYS A 22 -9.44 15.02 1.74
CA CYS A 22 -8.37 14.07 1.49
C CYS A 22 -8.39 13.58 0.05
N ALA A 23 -7.28 13.02 -0.38
CA ALA A 23 -7.14 12.41 -1.70
C ALA A 23 -6.17 11.23 -1.65
N PHE A 24 -6.37 10.28 -2.54
CA PHE A 24 -5.42 9.18 -2.75
C PHE A 24 -5.34 8.80 -4.23
N THR A 25 -4.20 8.24 -4.61
CA THR A 25 -3.98 7.73 -5.96
C THR A 25 -3.71 6.24 -5.89
N VAL A 26 -4.34 5.48 -6.77
CA VAL A 26 -4.11 4.04 -6.91
C VAL A 26 -3.62 3.70 -8.30
N SER A 27 -2.77 2.71 -8.38
CA SER A 27 -2.30 2.10 -9.63
C SER A 27 -2.14 0.59 -9.46
N ASN A 28 -2.16 -0.13 -10.58
CA ASN A 28 -1.88 -1.55 -10.56
C ASN A 28 -0.43 -1.81 -10.16
N ALA A 29 -0.22 -2.82 -9.34
CA ALA A 29 1.09 -3.24 -8.88
C ALA A 29 1.17 -4.77 -8.77
N SER A 30 2.34 -5.27 -8.45
CA SER A 30 2.58 -6.70 -8.22
C SER A 30 3.67 -6.89 -7.18
N ILE A 31 3.53 -7.95 -6.38
CA ILE A 31 4.60 -8.42 -5.50
C ILE A 31 5.28 -9.59 -6.19
N PHE A 32 6.55 -9.42 -6.53
CA PHE A 32 7.37 -10.46 -7.18
C PHE A 32 7.99 -11.36 -6.11
N THR A 33 7.34 -12.49 -5.83
CA THR A 33 7.76 -13.38 -4.73
C THR A 33 9.11 -14.04 -4.96
N ASN A 34 9.52 -14.26 -6.21
CA ASN A 34 10.82 -14.82 -6.55
C ASN A 34 11.99 -13.94 -6.08
N ARG A 35 11.76 -12.63 -5.92
CA ARG A 35 12.75 -11.67 -5.44
C ARG A 35 12.75 -11.48 -3.92
N LEU A 36 11.82 -12.14 -3.22
CA LEU A 36 11.74 -12.03 -1.76
C LEU A 36 12.64 -13.07 -1.08
N PRO A 37 13.27 -12.74 0.06
CA PRO A 37 13.88 -13.73 0.93
C PRO A 37 12.86 -14.80 1.37
N ASN A 38 13.31 -16.05 1.60
CA ASN A 38 12.41 -17.17 1.90
C ASN A 38 11.45 -16.94 3.08
N ALA A 39 11.93 -16.30 4.14
CA ALA A 39 11.09 -15.95 5.29
C ALA A 39 9.98 -14.96 4.91
N ARG A 40 10.28 -14.03 4.00
CA ARG A 40 9.31 -13.03 3.50
C ARG A 40 8.34 -13.64 2.50
N LYS A 41 8.79 -14.57 1.65
CA LYS A 41 7.89 -15.36 0.77
C LYS A 41 6.82 -16.07 1.60
N LYS A 42 7.19 -16.73 2.70
CA LYS A 42 6.25 -17.39 3.60
C LYS A 42 5.28 -16.42 4.25
N LYS A 43 5.75 -15.24 4.66
CA LYS A 43 4.90 -14.23 5.30
C LYS A 43 3.91 -13.62 4.33
N VAL A 44 4.36 -13.19 3.16
CA VAL A 44 3.51 -12.60 2.11
C VAL A 44 2.56 -13.64 1.54
N GLY A 45 3.04 -14.86 1.28
CA GLY A 45 2.25 -15.96 0.71
C GLY A 45 1.44 -16.76 1.72
N LYS A 46 1.33 -16.34 2.98
CA LYS A 46 0.49 -17.00 3.97
C LYS A 46 -0.93 -17.14 3.45
N GLU A 47 -1.49 -18.35 3.59
CA GLU A 47 -2.85 -18.66 3.13
C GLU A 47 -3.09 -18.55 1.61
N VAL A 48 -2.03 -18.52 0.80
CA VAL A 48 -2.19 -18.69 -0.65
C VAL A 48 -2.31 -20.18 -0.97
N PRO A 49 -3.46 -20.65 -1.46
CA PRO A 49 -3.61 -22.04 -1.87
C PRO A 49 -2.63 -22.35 -3.00
N HIS A 50 -1.95 -23.49 -2.90
CA HIS A 50 -1.01 -23.92 -3.95
C HIS A 50 0.03 -22.86 -4.34
N ALA A 51 0.66 -22.25 -3.36
CA ALA A 51 1.75 -21.29 -3.58
C ALA A 51 2.83 -21.94 -4.45
N LYS A 52 2.72 -21.75 -5.76
CA LYS A 52 3.76 -22.16 -6.72
C LYS A 52 4.97 -21.25 -6.50
N GLN A 53 6.15 -21.82 -6.64
CA GLN A 53 7.37 -21.02 -6.71
C GLN A 53 7.22 -20.04 -7.88
N ASP A 54 7.69 -18.82 -7.69
CA ASP A 54 7.73 -17.76 -8.71
C ASP A 54 6.40 -17.10 -9.10
N LEU A 55 5.43 -17.06 -8.18
CA LEU A 55 4.19 -16.32 -8.42
C LEU A 55 4.38 -14.81 -8.28
N ILE A 56 3.73 -14.12 -9.21
CA ILE A 56 3.50 -12.68 -9.15
C ILE A 56 2.13 -12.47 -8.50
N TYR A 57 2.09 -11.83 -7.35
CA TYR A 57 0.84 -11.57 -6.65
C TYR A 57 0.25 -10.22 -7.07
N PRO A 58 -1.03 -10.19 -7.51
CA PRO A 58 -1.67 -8.95 -7.90
C PRO A 58 -1.87 -8.06 -6.68
N ALA A 59 -1.55 -6.79 -6.87
CA ALA A 59 -1.62 -5.77 -5.84
C ALA A 59 -2.12 -4.44 -6.40
N VAL A 60 -2.57 -3.58 -5.51
CA VAL A 60 -2.84 -2.17 -5.80
C VAL A 60 -1.85 -1.33 -5.00
N LEU A 61 -1.12 -0.46 -5.69
CA LEU A 61 -0.26 0.53 -5.08
C LEU A 61 -1.07 1.78 -4.74
N ILE A 62 -1.07 2.14 -3.46
CA ILE A 62 -1.52 3.46 -3.01
C ILE A 62 -0.32 4.39 -3.20
N GLY A 63 -0.30 5.12 -4.31
CA GLY A 63 0.86 5.93 -4.72
C GLY A 63 0.99 7.23 -3.94
N ARG A 64 -0.14 7.87 -3.65
CA ARG A 64 -0.21 9.12 -2.87
C ARG A 64 -1.43 9.06 -1.98
N LEU A 65 -1.25 9.47 -0.74
CA LEU A 65 -2.33 9.63 0.23
C LEU A 65 -2.07 10.94 0.96
N GLY A 66 -3.01 11.85 0.88
CA GLY A 66 -2.90 13.17 1.49
C GLY A 66 -4.17 13.56 2.22
N ILE A 67 -4.00 14.14 3.41
CA ILE A 67 -5.06 14.69 4.22
C ILE A 67 -4.80 16.19 4.36
N ASP A 68 -5.82 17.01 4.10
CA ASP A 68 -5.71 18.47 4.33
C ASP A 68 -5.34 18.75 5.79
N VAL A 69 -4.47 19.75 6.00
CA VAL A 69 -3.91 20.09 7.32
C VAL A 69 -5.00 20.28 8.38
N LYS A 70 -6.16 20.83 8.01
CA LYS A 70 -7.28 21.04 8.94
C LYS A 70 -7.90 19.75 9.46
N TYR A 71 -7.78 18.65 8.71
CA TYR A 71 -8.35 17.35 9.06
C TYR A 71 -7.31 16.36 9.57
N GLN A 72 -6.03 16.77 9.65
CA GLN A 72 -4.99 15.94 10.24
C GLN A 72 -5.23 15.76 11.75
N ARG A 73 -4.78 14.62 12.28
CA ARG A 73 -4.95 14.22 13.69
C ARG A 73 -6.40 14.02 14.14
N LEU A 74 -7.35 13.94 13.20
CA LEU A 74 -8.77 13.63 13.46
C LEU A 74 -9.14 12.21 13.01
N HIS A 75 -8.15 11.31 12.92
CA HIS A 75 -8.30 9.92 12.43
C HIS A 75 -8.79 9.77 10.98
N VAL A 76 -8.91 10.84 10.22
CA VAL A 76 -9.36 10.81 8.82
C VAL A 76 -8.47 9.90 7.95
N GLY A 77 -7.16 9.89 8.20
CA GLY A 77 -6.24 9.01 7.47
C GLY A 77 -6.54 7.53 7.68
N SER A 78 -6.82 7.11 8.92
CA SER A 78 -7.18 5.72 9.24
C SER A 78 -8.54 5.34 8.65
N GLU A 79 -9.53 6.23 8.71
CA GLU A 79 -10.83 6.03 8.05
C GLU A 79 -10.69 5.90 6.54
N LEU A 80 -9.80 6.68 5.93
CA LEU A 80 -9.51 6.58 4.50
C LEU A 80 -8.87 5.23 4.14
N ILE A 81 -7.92 4.74 4.95
CA ILE A 81 -7.34 3.40 4.76
C ILE A 81 -8.41 2.31 4.90
N ASP A 82 -9.29 2.40 5.89
CA ASP A 82 -10.39 1.44 6.07
C ASP A 82 -11.36 1.47 4.89
N PHE A 83 -11.67 2.66 4.37
CA PHE A 83 -12.45 2.81 3.14
C PHE A 83 -11.76 2.11 1.95
N ILE A 84 -10.48 2.34 1.74
CA ILE A 84 -9.72 1.72 0.64
C ILE A 84 -9.73 0.19 0.76
N LYS A 85 -9.50 -0.36 1.97
CA LYS A 85 -9.55 -1.79 2.23
C LYS A 85 -10.93 -2.37 1.88
N ALA A 86 -12.00 -1.78 2.40
CA ALA A 86 -13.36 -2.21 2.12
C ALA A 86 -13.66 -2.16 0.63
N TRP A 87 -13.29 -1.06 -0.03
CA TRP A 87 -13.56 -0.87 -1.45
C TRP A 87 -12.90 -1.91 -2.34
N PHE A 88 -11.67 -2.31 -2.03
CA PHE A 88 -10.97 -3.35 -2.80
C PHE A 88 -11.38 -4.79 -2.44
N THR A 89 -12.21 -4.98 -1.39
CA THR A 89 -12.83 -6.28 -1.05
C THR A 89 -14.28 -6.41 -1.49
N GLU A 90 -14.91 -5.35 -2.01
CA GLU A 90 -16.28 -5.40 -2.52
C GLU A 90 -16.40 -6.32 -3.74
N SER A 91 -17.50 -7.09 -3.81
CA SER A 91 -17.78 -7.99 -4.91
C SER A 91 -17.87 -7.31 -6.28
N GLU A 92 -18.27 -6.04 -6.29
CA GLU A 92 -18.39 -5.21 -7.49
C GLU A 92 -17.03 -4.64 -7.96
N ASN A 93 -15.96 -4.81 -7.17
CA ASN A 93 -14.65 -4.32 -7.53
C ASN A 93 -14.08 -5.14 -8.69
N LYS A 94 -13.75 -4.45 -9.76
CA LYS A 94 -13.23 -5.08 -11.00
C LYS A 94 -11.74 -5.45 -10.92
N THR A 95 -11.08 -5.12 -9.82
CA THR A 95 -9.64 -5.38 -9.62
C THR A 95 -9.46 -6.59 -8.72
N GLY A 96 -9.09 -7.73 -9.30
CA GLY A 96 -8.79 -8.94 -8.53
C GLY A 96 -7.44 -8.83 -7.83
N CYS A 97 -7.26 -7.89 -6.91
CA CYS A 97 -6.04 -7.75 -6.15
C CYS A 97 -6.17 -8.39 -4.75
N ARG A 98 -5.11 -9.06 -4.31
CA ARG A 98 -5.02 -9.59 -2.96
C ARG A 98 -4.37 -8.62 -1.99
N TYR A 99 -3.46 -7.78 -2.47
CA TYR A 99 -2.63 -6.94 -1.62
C TYR A 99 -2.84 -5.46 -1.90
N LEU A 100 -2.85 -4.66 -0.84
CA LEU A 100 -2.57 -3.23 -0.91
C LEU A 100 -1.08 -3.02 -0.61
N VAL A 101 -0.44 -2.18 -1.38
CA VAL A 101 0.99 -1.86 -1.25
C VAL A 101 1.15 -0.35 -1.15
N VAL A 102 2.08 0.08 -0.32
CA VAL A 102 2.46 1.49 -0.18
C VAL A 102 3.98 1.63 -0.17
N ASP A 103 4.46 2.72 -0.74
CA ASP A 103 5.83 3.22 -0.54
C ASP A 103 5.80 4.29 0.55
N ALA A 104 5.92 3.88 1.81
CA ALA A 104 5.93 4.80 2.93
C ALA A 104 7.25 5.57 3.02
N TYR A 105 7.21 6.88 3.22
CA TYR A 105 8.43 7.61 3.51
C TYR A 105 9.15 6.98 4.71
N ASN A 106 10.48 6.81 4.59
CA ASN A 106 11.31 6.13 5.58
C ASN A 106 11.59 7.03 6.79
N CYS A 107 10.53 7.36 7.51
CA CYS A 107 10.57 8.08 8.78
C CYS A 107 9.43 7.62 9.68
N ASP A 108 9.56 7.89 10.98
CA ASP A 108 8.73 7.28 12.01
C ASP A 108 7.23 7.53 11.83
N THR A 109 6.82 8.74 11.50
CA THR A 109 5.39 9.11 11.45
C THR A 109 4.61 8.32 10.40
N PRO A 110 4.98 8.30 9.09
CA PRO A 110 4.24 7.53 8.11
C PRO A 110 4.38 6.02 8.31
N ILE A 111 5.55 5.51 8.70
CA ILE A 111 5.72 4.08 8.99
C ILE A 111 4.79 3.66 10.14
N THR A 112 4.79 4.38 11.24
CA THR A 112 3.90 4.11 12.39
C THR A 112 2.43 4.18 11.98
N PHE A 113 2.06 5.16 11.16
CA PHE A 113 0.70 5.28 10.64
C PHE A 113 0.26 4.02 9.88
N TYR A 114 1.07 3.55 8.92
CA TYR A 114 0.73 2.35 8.16
C TYR A 114 0.75 1.09 9.03
N GLN A 115 1.69 0.96 9.96
CA GLN A 115 1.72 -0.16 10.90
C GLN A 115 0.47 -0.20 11.79
N LYS A 116 0.02 0.91 12.34
CA LYS A 116 -1.24 1.01 13.11
C LYS A 116 -2.46 0.63 12.27
N ASN A 117 -2.40 0.81 10.97
CA ASN A 117 -3.45 0.40 10.03
C ASN A 117 -3.24 -1.03 9.48
N GLY A 118 -2.36 -1.81 10.09
CA GLY A 118 -2.17 -3.24 9.80
C GLY A 118 -1.25 -3.57 8.65
N PHE A 119 -0.57 -2.58 8.07
CA PHE A 119 0.48 -2.81 7.07
C PHE A 119 1.75 -3.32 7.72
N ASP A 120 2.49 -4.12 6.99
CA ASP A 120 3.77 -4.65 7.40
C ASP A 120 4.82 -4.42 6.32
N PHE A 121 6.10 -4.44 6.69
CA PHE A 121 7.17 -4.34 5.72
C PHE A 121 7.20 -5.57 4.79
N VAL A 122 7.37 -5.35 3.50
CA VAL A 122 7.67 -6.43 2.54
C VAL A 122 9.03 -7.03 2.84
N PHE A 123 10.02 -6.20 3.16
CA PHE A 123 11.38 -6.62 3.55
C PHE A 123 11.63 -6.35 5.02
N SER A 124 12.25 -7.31 5.73
CA SER A 124 12.54 -7.16 7.16
C SER A 124 13.62 -6.13 7.44
N THR A 125 14.54 -5.90 6.52
CA THR A 125 15.63 -4.93 6.67
C THR A 125 15.76 -4.01 5.45
N GLU A 126 16.33 -2.84 5.65
CA GLU A 126 16.64 -1.92 4.54
C GLU A 126 17.63 -2.50 3.56
N VAL A 127 18.60 -3.32 4.04
CA VAL A 127 19.58 -3.98 3.19
C VAL A 127 18.89 -4.88 2.15
N GLN A 128 17.94 -5.69 2.57
CA GLN A 128 17.16 -6.56 1.67
C GLN A 128 16.38 -5.72 0.63
N GLU A 129 15.80 -4.62 1.06
CA GLU A 129 15.02 -3.75 0.17
C GLU A 129 15.91 -3.02 -0.84
N LYS A 130 17.10 -2.56 -0.44
CA LYS A 130 18.10 -1.99 -1.35
C LYS A 130 18.52 -2.99 -2.44
N VAL A 131 18.77 -4.23 -2.07
CA VAL A 131 19.05 -5.30 -3.04
C VAL A 131 17.91 -5.50 -4.02
N TYR A 132 16.66 -5.56 -3.52
CA TYR A 132 15.47 -5.70 -4.36
C TYR A 132 15.31 -4.54 -5.34
N ARG A 133 15.57 -3.32 -4.90
CA ARG A 133 15.48 -2.09 -5.70
C ARG A 133 16.71 -1.84 -6.58
N ASN A 134 17.71 -2.70 -6.50
CA ASN A 134 18.99 -2.54 -7.22
C ASN A 134 19.69 -1.23 -6.86
N LEU A 135 19.70 -0.89 -5.59
CA LEU A 135 20.40 0.28 -5.04
C LEU A 135 21.73 -0.12 -4.43
N ASP A 136 22.70 0.81 -4.43
CA ASP A 136 23.96 0.63 -3.76
C ASP A 136 23.76 0.48 -2.24
N SER A 137 24.65 -0.28 -1.58
CA SER A 137 24.56 -0.56 -0.15
C SER A 137 24.65 0.69 0.74
N ASP A 138 25.36 1.71 0.28
CA ASP A 138 25.55 3.01 0.94
C ASP A 138 24.48 4.05 0.56
N ALA A 139 23.62 3.77 -0.42
CA ALA A 139 22.51 4.64 -0.78
C ALA A 139 21.49 4.73 0.37
N SER A 140 20.95 5.92 0.60
CA SER A 140 19.85 6.09 1.56
C SER A 140 18.53 5.60 0.98
N LEU A 141 17.79 4.82 1.77
CA LEU A 141 16.47 4.35 1.39
C LEU A 141 15.41 5.39 1.79
N LYS A 142 14.87 6.10 0.80
CA LYS A 142 13.91 7.19 1.01
C LYS A 142 12.51 6.71 1.37
N THR A 143 12.16 5.52 0.93
CA THR A 143 10.85 4.90 1.17
C THR A 143 11.02 3.44 1.56
N ARG A 144 10.02 2.91 2.27
CA ARG A 144 9.93 1.49 2.62
C ARG A 144 8.67 0.91 2.00
N LEU A 145 8.83 -0.23 1.33
CA LEU A 145 7.70 -0.97 0.77
C LEU A 145 6.96 -1.70 1.87
N MET A 146 5.67 -1.40 2.01
CA MET A 146 4.78 -2.04 2.99
C MET A 146 3.56 -2.63 2.29
N PHE A 147 2.95 -3.65 2.88
CA PHE A 147 1.79 -4.33 2.31
C PHE A 147 0.72 -4.65 3.36
N PHE A 148 -0.51 -4.77 2.90
CA PHE A 148 -1.65 -5.30 3.64
C PHE A 148 -2.30 -6.43 2.84
N ASP A 149 -2.53 -7.58 3.46
CA ASP A 149 -3.21 -8.72 2.84
C ASP A 149 -4.72 -8.58 3.05
N LEU A 150 -5.46 -8.33 1.96
CA LEU A 150 -6.90 -8.10 1.99
C LEU A 150 -7.72 -9.31 2.42
N ILE A 151 -7.16 -10.53 2.34
CA ILE A 151 -7.84 -11.73 2.82
C ILE A 151 -8.15 -11.67 4.32
N ARG A 152 -7.42 -10.85 5.06
CA ARG A 152 -7.61 -10.69 6.51
C ARG A 152 -8.94 -10.02 6.89
N ILE A 153 -9.61 -9.41 5.92
CA ILE A 153 -10.88 -8.69 6.10
C ILE A 153 -11.96 -9.10 5.09
N SER A 154 -11.62 -10.02 4.19
CA SER A 154 -12.58 -10.58 3.22
C SER A 154 -13.42 -11.69 3.81
#